data_408699276153b80757d7186002e2faf6
#
_entry.id   408699276153b80757d7186002e2faf6
#
_cell.length_a   1.000
_cell.length_b   1.000
_cell.length_c   1.000
_cell.angle_alpha   90.00
_cell.angle_beta   90.00
_cell.angle_gamma   90.00
#
_symmetry.space_group_name_H-M   'P 1'
#
loop_
_entity.id
_entity.type
_entity.pdbx_description
1 polymer ?
#
loop_
_entity_poly.entity_id
_entity_poly.type
_entity_poly.pdbx_seq_one_letter_code
_entity_poly.pdbx_strand_id
1 'polypeptide(L)'
;MSKNLPYWHRESYRPNITAPSLPPIKKNFFDEHSTPLGEEGTQNTGDNSQDGKKPKIKISLVKVSSDFFHKNLVDENFKNFIDKSDAIEKENKDILNKKIKEVPCLLFEDFNTTGITGDPDIHKRKIDEKRNDFYAFWWSIFSGDKEKGKGGSVGIGRLTFAYSSNIQTFFSYSVPSDKKKGKKIFCGLSVLGKNEDKNGNSLDPFARFGVMKNNFFSPVMDDDKLKEIHRGLKLTREFDE
;
A
#
# COMPACT_ATOMS: atom_id res chain seq x y z
N MET A 1 4.25 -17.86 22.16
CA MET A 1 4.68 -17.32 20.86
C MET A 1 4.37 -15.83 20.86
N SER A 2 5.39 -14.96 20.83
CA SER A 2 5.13 -13.52 20.72
C SER A 2 4.44 -13.28 19.37
N LYS A 3 3.20 -12.75 19.38
CA LYS A 3 2.54 -12.30 18.14
C LYS A 3 3.46 -11.22 17.55
N ASN A 4 4.02 -11.46 16.37
CA ASN A 4 4.75 -10.43 15.65
C ASN A 4 3.76 -9.30 15.34
N LEU A 5 3.89 -8.17 16.03
CA LEU A 5 3.06 -7.01 15.74
C LEU A 5 3.43 -6.44 14.37
N PRO A 6 2.47 -5.95 13.60
CA PRO A 6 2.75 -5.26 12.35
C PRO A 6 3.57 -4.00 12.62
N TYR A 7 4.49 -3.68 11.70
CA TYR A 7 5.33 -2.51 11.79
C TYR A 7 5.70 -1.99 10.39
N TRP A 8 6.23 -0.77 10.34
CA TRP A 8 6.79 -0.20 9.12
C TRP A 8 8.24 -0.60 8.95
N HIS A 9 8.54 -1.11 7.76
CA HIS A 9 9.87 -1.53 7.35
C HIS A 9 10.33 -0.79 6.10
N ARG A 10 11.60 -0.46 6.06
CA ARG A 10 12.26 0.17 4.92
C ARG A 10 13.59 -0.53 4.69
N GLU A 11 13.79 -1.05 3.47
CA GLU A 11 15.04 -1.72 3.13
C GLU A 11 16.21 -0.74 3.13
N SER A 12 17.35 -1.21 3.61
CA SER A 12 18.62 -0.49 3.57
C SER A 12 19.54 -1.17 2.57
N TYR A 13 20.11 -0.39 1.65
CA TYR A 13 21.06 -0.88 0.67
C TYR A 13 22.48 -0.77 1.21
N ARG A 14 23.35 -1.72 0.83
CA ARG A 14 24.76 -1.68 1.20
C ARG A 14 25.43 -0.40 0.66
N PRO A 15 26.53 0.10 1.27
CA PRO A 15 27.14 1.40 0.92
C PRO A 15 27.51 1.59 -0.53
N ASN A 16 27.78 0.49 -1.24
CA ASN A 16 28.14 0.51 -2.66
C ASN A 16 26.97 0.27 -3.63
N ILE A 17 25.75 0.20 -3.10
CA ILE A 17 24.53 0.03 -3.89
C ILE A 17 23.65 1.25 -3.66
N THR A 18 23.42 2.01 -4.74
CA THR A 18 22.51 3.15 -4.71
C THR A 18 21.07 2.67 -4.77
N ALA A 19 20.23 3.16 -3.86
CA ALA A 19 18.79 2.95 -3.93
C ALA A 19 18.23 3.45 -5.28
N PRO A 20 17.22 2.77 -5.87
CA PRO A 20 16.57 3.23 -7.08
C PRO A 20 16.01 4.64 -6.87
N SER A 21 16.16 5.50 -7.87
CA SER A 21 15.52 6.82 -7.83
C SER A 21 14.05 6.69 -8.15
N LEU A 22 13.23 7.44 -7.41
CA LEU A 22 11.86 7.66 -7.83
C LEU A 22 11.90 8.40 -9.18
N PRO A 23 11.16 7.94 -10.20
CA PRO A 23 10.95 8.75 -11.38
C PRO A 23 10.26 10.06 -10.98
N PRO A 24 10.41 11.15 -11.74
CA PRO A 24 9.75 12.44 -11.47
C PRO A 24 8.23 12.36 -11.75
N ILE A 25 7.57 11.40 -11.12
CA ILE A 25 6.17 11.07 -11.36
C ILE A 25 5.25 12.14 -10.79
N LYS A 26 5.65 12.75 -9.65
CA LYS A 26 4.82 13.75 -8.97
C LYS A 26 4.45 14.92 -9.88
N LYS A 27 5.38 15.35 -10.73
CA LYS A 27 5.17 16.49 -11.63
C LYS A 27 4.26 16.15 -12.81
N ASN A 28 4.34 14.94 -13.34
CA ASN A 28 3.60 14.55 -14.55
C ASN A 28 2.19 13.99 -14.27
N PHE A 29 1.94 13.49 -13.03
CA PHE A 29 0.65 12.91 -12.64
C PHE A 29 -0.35 13.92 -12.07
N PHE A 30 0.13 15.08 -11.59
CA PHE A 30 -0.70 16.07 -10.91
C PHE A 30 -0.75 17.41 -11.66
N ASP A 31 -0.12 17.50 -12.85
CA ASP A 31 -0.23 18.70 -13.69
C ASP A 31 -1.61 18.77 -14.35
N GLU A 32 -2.35 19.69 -13.85
CA GLU A 32 -3.34 20.55 -14.48
C GLU A 32 -4.79 20.10 -14.69
N HIS A 33 -5.22 18.91 -14.77
CA HIS A 33 -6.68 18.62 -14.92
C HIS A 33 -7.10 17.17 -14.73
N SER A 34 -6.20 16.28 -14.37
CA SER A 34 -6.56 14.88 -14.16
C SER A 34 -7.00 14.62 -12.73
N THR A 35 -7.93 13.73 -12.57
CA THR A 35 -8.26 13.09 -11.29
C THR A 35 -7.58 11.71 -11.23
N PRO A 36 -6.23 11.67 -11.09
CA PRO A 36 -5.48 10.43 -11.33
C PRO A 36 -5.97 9.28 -10.45
N LEU A 37 -6.41 9.60 -9.23
CA LEU A 37 -6.98 8.60 -8.32
C LEU A 37 -8.28 8.00 -8.86
N GLY A 38 -9.17 8.85 -9.39
CA GLY A 38 -10.44 8.40 -9.94
C GLY A 38 -10.25 7.55 -11.20
N GLU A 39 -9.39 8.00 -12.11
CA GLU A 39 -9.09 7.31 -13.36
C GLU A 39 -8.42 5.96 -13.13
N GLU A 40 -7.32 5.94 -12.36
CA GLU A 40 -6.56 4.73 -12.05
C GLU A 40 -7.38 3.75 -11.20
N GLY A 41 -8.11 4.26 -10.18
CA GLY A 41 -8.98 3.43 -9.37
C GLY A 41 -10.10 2.79 -10.20
N THR A 42 -10.71 3.53 -11.11
CA THR A 42 -11.76 3.02 -12.01
C THR A 42 -11.19 2.00 -12.99
N GLN A 43 -10.03 2.27 -13.58
CA GLN A 43 -9.35 1.33 -14.47
C GLN A 43 -9.01 0.03 -13.74
N ASN A 44 -8.40 0.13 -12.56
CA ASN A 44 -8.02 -1.06 -11.77
C ASN A 44 -9.24 -1.88 -11.37
N THR A 45 -10.35 -1.23 -11.00
CA THR A 45 -11.62 -1.89 -10.68
C THR A 45 -12.19 -2.61 -11.90
N GLY A 46 -12.16 -1.97 -13.07
CA GLY A 46 -12.61 -2.57 -14.34
C GLY A 46 -11.79 -3.78 -14.75
N ASP A 47 -10.46 -3.64 -14.71
CA ASP A 47 -9.49 -4.70 -15.08
C ASP A 47 -9.58 -5.94 -14.18
N ASN A 48 -10.06 -5.78 -12.95
CA ASN A 48 -10.20 -6.85 -11.97
C ASN A 48 -11.67 -7.23 -11.68
N SER A 49 -12.60 -6.88 -12.54
CA SER A 49 -14.02 -7.26 -12.38
C SER A 49 -14.18 -8.78 -12.38
N GLN A 50 -15.10 -9.27 -11.54
CA GLN A 50 -15.47 -10.70 -11.55
C GLN A 50 -16.34 -11.00 -12.77
N ASP A 51 -16.13 -12.17 -13.39
CA ASP A 51 -16.92 -12.61 -14.53
C ASP A 51 -18.42 -12.58 -14.23
N GLY A 52 -19.19 -11.96 -15.13
CA GLY A 52 -20.64 -11.84 -15.02
C GLY A 52 -21.14 -10.88 -13.93
N LYS A 53 -20.25 -10.21 -13.20
CA LYS A 53 -20.64 -9.23 -12.19
C LYS A 53 -20.28 -7.80 -12.61
N LYS A 54 -21.17 -6.88 -12.30
CA LYS A 54 -20.94 -5.45 -12.53
C LYS A 54 -20.10 -4.88 -11.38
N PRO A 55 -18.90 -4.38 -11.62
CA PRO A 55 -18.08 -3.80 -10.56
C PRO A 55 -18.75 -2.53 -10.01
N LYS A 56 -18.51 -2.24 -8.73
CA LYS A 56 -18.97 -1.05 -8.05
C LYS A 56 -17.81 -0.38 -7.34
N ILE A 57 -17.80 0.94 -7.32
CA ILE A 57 -16.84 1.75 -6.58
C ILE A 57 -17.61 2.59 -5.56
N LYS A 58 -17.07 2.68 -4.36
CA LYS A 58 -17.52 3.60 -3.32
C LYS A 58 -16.34 4.41 -2.82
N ILE A 59 -16.48 5.71 -2.87
CA ILE A 59 -15.49 6.65 -2.32
C ILE A 59 -16.12 7.33 -1.11
N SER A 60 -15.42 7.32 0.02
CA SER A 60 -15.93 7.88 1.28
C SER A 60 -14.81 8.60 2.03
N LEU A 61 -15.12 9.74 2.61
CA LEU A 61 -14.24 10.41 3.56
C LEU A 61 -14.70 10.04 4.97
N VAL A 62 -13.85 9.37 5.72
CA VAL A 62 -14.13 8.95 7.09
C VAL A 62 -13.15 9.58 8.07
N LYS A 63 -13.58 9.67 9.32
CA LYS A 63 -12.72 10.09 10.43
C LYS A 63 -12.40 8.88 11.29
N VAL A 64 -11.12 8.53 11.34
CA VAL A 64 -10.59 7.42 12.11
C VAL A 64 -10.07 7.94 13.45
N SER A 65 -10.35 7.22 14.54
CA SER A 65 -9.83 7.59 15.87
C SER A 65 -8.30 7.67 15.84
N SER A 66 -7.74 8.75 16.39
CA SER A 66 -6.30 8.92 16.53
C SER A 66 -5.67 7.80 17.36
N ASP A 67 -6.33 7.33 18.41
CA ASP A 67 -5.84 6.22 19.23
C ASP A 67 -5.73 4.92 18.42
N PHE A 68 -6.76 4.61 17.62
CA PHE A 68 -6.70 3.45 16.72
C PHE A 68 -5.57 3.60 15.71
N PHE A 69 -5.47 4.76 15.07
CA PHE A 69 -4.48 5.04 14.04
C PHE A 69 -3.05 4.85 14.57
N HIS A 70 -2.74 5.49 15.71
CA HIS A 70 -1.43 5.40 16.33
C HIS A 70 -1.12 4.02 16.94
N LYS A 71 -2.13 3.31 17.44
CA LYS A 71 -1.94 1.97 17.99
C LYS A 71 -1.68 0.92 16.91
N ASN A 72 -2.33 1.05 15.75
CA ASN A 72 -2.44 -0.04 14.79
C ASN A 72 -1.73 0.21 13.46
N LEU A 73 -1.52 1.48 13.07
CA LEU A 73 -1.04 1.82 11.74
C LEU A 73 0.25 2.66 11.76
N VAL A 74 0.63 3.20 12.90
CA VAL A 74 1.81 4.04 13.08
C VAL A 74 2.69 3.47 14.17
N ASP A 75 3.96 3.26 13.87
CA ASP A 75 4.97 2.93 14.85
C ASP A 75 6.07 4.01 14.90
N GLU A 76 7.02 3.87 15.80
CA GLU A 76 8.13 4.83 15.92
C GLU A 76 9.03 4.83 14.68
N ASN A 77 9.17 3.69 13.97
CA ASN A 77 9.90 3.64 12.71
C ASN A 77 9.25 4.53 11.66
N PHE A 78 7.92 4.43 11.52
CA PHE A 78 7.18 5.24 10.56
C PHE A 78 7.31 6.74 10.84
N LYS A 79 7.19 7.15 12.11
CA LYS A 79 7.39 8.56 12.49
C LYS A 79 8.77 9.04 12.08
N ASN A 80 9.81 8.26 12.40
CA ASN A 80 11.18 8.60 12.03
C ASN A 80 11.37 8.66 10.50
N PHE A 81 10.70 7.80 9.73
CA PHE A 81 10.76 7.83 8.28
C PHE A 81 10.08 9.08 7.71
N ILE A 82 8.90 9.43 8.23
CA ILE A 82 8.15 10.62 7.81
C ILE A 82 8.93 11.90 8.18
N ASP A 83 9.48 11.99 9.39
CA ASP A 83 10.22 13.16 9.84
C ASP A 83 11.45 13.45 8.96
N LYS A 84 12.14 12.41 8.53
CA LYS A 84 13.32 12.51 7.66
C LYS A 84 12.99 12.62 6.17
N SER A 85 11.74 12.39 5.77
CA SER A 85 11.34 12.45 4.38
C SER A 85 11.36 13.89 3.87
N ASP A 86 12.02 14.11 2.73
CA ASP A 86 11.97 15.35 1.95
C ASP A 86 10.78 15.38 0.98
N ALA A 87 10.14 14.25 0.78
CA ALA A 87 8.98 14.09 -0.10
C ALA A 87 7.65 14.56 0.55
N ILE A 88 7.65 14.78 1.87
CA ILE A 88 6.45 15.16 2.65
C ILE A 88 6.64 16.54 3.25
N GLU A 89 5.71 17.43 2.96
CA GLU A 89 5.69 18.78 3.47
C GLU A 89 5.55 18.81 5.01
N LYS A 90 6.19 19.76 5.64
CA LYS A 90 6.28 19.85 7.11
C LYS A 90 4.91 19.91 7.76
N GLU A 91 3.99 20.67 7.18
CA GLU A 91 2.61 20.84 7.68
C GLU A 91 1.84 19.54 7.69
N ASN A 92 2.14 18.66 6.75
CA ASN A 92 1.47 17.36 6.62
C ASN A 92 1.96 16.33 7.64
N LYS A 93 3.15 16.52 8.23
CA LYS A 93 3.70 15.61 9.26
C LYS A 93 2.94 15.67 10.58
N ASP A 94 2.20 16.75 10.83
CA ASP A 94 1.43 16.94 12.06
C ASP A 94 0.32 15.91 12.27
N ILE A 95 -0.13 15.23 11.20
CA ILE A 95 -1.11 14.14 11.31
C ILE A 95 -0.60 12.99 12.20
N LEU A 96 0.71 12.86 12.35
CA LEU A 96 1.33 11.88 13.25
C LEU A 96 1.39 12.38 14.70
N ASN A 97 0.96 13.61 14.96
CA ASN A 97 0.90 14.14 16.31
C ASN A 97 -0.37 13.66 17.02
N LYS A 98 -0.22 13.01 18.20
CA LYS A 98 -1.35 12.49 19.00
C LYS A 98 -2.33 13.56 19.50
N LYS A 99 -2.04 14.86 19.33
CA LYS A 99 -2.98 15.94 19.67
C LYS A 99 -4.21 15.97 18.75
N ILE A 100 -4.14 15.37 17.57
CA ILE A 100 -5.28 15.25 16.65
C ILE A 100 -6.19 14.15 17.17
N LYS A 101 -7.47 14.44 17.43
CA LYS A 101 -8.44 13.43 17.93
C LYS A 101 -8.87 12.43 16.88
N GLU A 102 -8.99 12.88 15.65
CA GLU A 102 -9.46 12.09 14.52
C GLU A 102 -8.58 12.35 13.28
N VAL A 103 -8.22 11.28 12.59
CA VAL A 103 -7.45 11.31 11.35
C VAL A 103 -8.41 11.19 10.16
N PRO A 104 -8.45 12.16 9.24
CA PRO A 104 -9.26 12.03 8.03
C PRO A 104 -8.64 11.01 7.10
N CYS A 105 -9.44 10.04 6.65
CA CYS A 105 -9.02 9.01 5.73
C CYS A 105 -9.97 8.95 4.53
N LEU A 106 -9.42 8.96 3.33
CA LEU A 106 -10.14 8.69 2.10
C LEU A 106 -10.19 7.17 1.89
N LEU A 107 -11.39 6.60 1.83
CA LEU A 107 -11.63 5.21 1.48
C LEU A 107 -12.02 5.11 0.01
N PHE A 108 -11.30 4.28 -0.72
CA PHE A 108 -11.65 3.83 -2.06
C PHE A 108 -11.94 2.34 -1.98
N GLU A 109 -13.21 1.96 -2.06
CA GLU A 109 -13.67 0.58 -1.94
C GLU A 109 -14.24 0.12 -3.28
N ASP A 110 -13.75 -1.02 -3.77
CA ASP A 110 -14.26 -1.69 -4.94
C ASP A 110 -14.95 -3.01 -4.56
N PHE A 111 -16.02 -3.34 -5.27
CA PHE A 111 -16.85 -4.52 -5.04
C PHE A 111 -17.06 -5.27 -6.34
N ASN A 112 -17.35 -6.58 -6.24
CA ASN A 112 -17.48 -7.46 -7.39
C ASN A 112 -16.21 -7.53 -8.24
N THR A 113 -15.05 -7.39 -7.58
CA THR A 113 -13.72 -7.54 -8.15
C THR A 113 -13.06 -8.82 -7.63
N THR A 114 -12.01 -9.26 -8.30
CA THR A 114 -11.26 -10.46 -7.88
C THR A 114 -10.45 -10.23 -6.61
N GLY A 115 -10.25 -8.97 -6.23
CA GLY A 115 -9.29 -8.59 -5.21
C GLY A 115 -7.84 -8.85 -5.65
N ILE A 116 -6.88 -8.68 -4.73
CA ILE A 116 -5.46 -8.96 -4.98
C ILE A 116 -5.25 -10.46 -4.84
N THR A 117 -5.21 -11.16 -5.96
CA THR A 117 -4.99 -12.62 -6.03
C THR A 117 -3.51 -12.96 -5.99
N GLY A 118 -3.21 -14.24 -5.82
CA GLY A 118 -1.83 -14.75 -5.74
C GLY A 118 -1.43 -15.14 -4.33
N ASP A 119 -0.22 -15.67 -4.20
CA ASP A 119 0.32 -16.14 -2.94
C ASP A 119 1.20 -15.06 -2.28
N PRO A 120 0.81 -14.50 -1.13
CA PRO A 120 1.60 -13.49 -0.43
C PRO A 120 2.88 -14.06 0.23
N ASP A 121 3.03 -15.36 0.31
CA ASP A 121 4.24 -16.02 0.81
C ASP A 121 5.33 -16.21 -0.27
N ILE A 122 5.05 -15.83 -1.53
CA ILE A 122 6.03 -15.84 -2.63
C ILE A 122 6.79 -14.52 -2.68
N HIS A 123 8.08 -14.59 -2.37
CA HIS A 123 8.97 -13.42 -2.29
C HIS A 123 9.93 -13.27 -3.47
N LYS A 124 9.97 -14.25 -4.37
CA LYS A 124 10.78 -14.23 -5.59
C LYS A 124 9.92 -14.67 -6.76
N ARG A 125 9.97 -13.89 -7.83
CA ARG A 125 9.37 -14.31 -9.09
C ARG A 125 10.24 -15.42 -9.71
N LYS A 126 9.63 -16.54 -10.00
CA LYS A 126 10.23 -17.54 -10.89
C LYS A 126 9.84 -17.22 -12.32
N ILE A 127 10.77 -17.41 -13.26
CA ILE A 127 10.60 -17.05 -14.68
C ILE A 127 9.39 -17.77 -15.31
N ASP A 128 9.04 -18.94 -14.82
CA ASP A 128 7.98 -19.82 -15.37
C ASP A 128 6.69 -19.84 -14.52
N GLU A 129 6.57 -18.99 -13.50
CA GLU A 129 5.37 -18.96 -12.66
C GLU A 129 4.25 -18.11 -13.29
N LYS A 130 3.02 -18.64 -13.17
CA LYS A 130 1.80 -17.88 -13.43
C LYS A 130 1.83 -16.56 -12.66
N ARG A 131 1.27 -15.52 -13.26
CA ARG A 131 1.14 -14.18 -12.67
C ARG A 131 0.69 -14.26 -11.20
N ASN A 132 1.48 -13.66 -10.31
CA ASN A 132 1.15 -13.45 -8.92
C ASN A 132 0.82 -11.97 -8.73
N ASP A 133 -0.48 -11.65 -8.64
CA ASP A 133 -0.94 -10.26 -8.56
C ASP A 133 -0.48 -9.59 -7.25
N PHE A 134 -0.41 -10.35 -6.14
CA PHE A 134 0.12 -9.82 -4.89
C PHE A 134 1.60 -9.43 -5.04
N TYR A 135 2.43 -10.29 -5.63
CA TYR A 135 3.84 -9.96 -5.86
C TYR A 135 3.97 -8.72 -6.76
N ALA A 136 3.21 -8.68 -7.84
CA ALA A 136 3.19 -7.53 -8.74
C ALA A 136 2.75 -6.25 -8.04
N PHE A 137 1.76 -6.34 -7.15
CA PHE A 137 1.23 -5.20 -6.39
C PHE A 137 2.19 -4.70 -5.31
N TRP A 138 2.78 -5.60 -4.54
CA TRP A 138 3.57 -5.23 -3.37
C TRP A 138 5.05 -4.99 -3.67
N TRP A 139 5.67 -5.89 -4.46
CA TRP A 139 7.12 -5.90 -4.65
C TRP A 139 7.56 -5.27 -5.97
N SER A 140 6.78 -5.43 -7.02
CA SER A 140 7.17 -5.12 -8.38
C SER A 140 6.82 -3.68 -8.78
N ILE A 141 7.24 -2.71 -7.96
CA ILE A 141 7.09 -1.29 -8.30
C ILE A 141 8.04 -0.96 -9.44
N PHE A 142 7.52 -0.40 -10.54
CA PHE A 142 8.23 -0.10 -11.80
C PHE A 142 8.57 -1.28 -12.73
N SER A 143 8.18 -2.50 -12.43
CA SER A 143 8.33 -3.58 -13.41
C SER A 143 7.10 -3.68 -14.30
N GLY A 144 7.29 -3.39 -15.56
CA GLY A 144 6.24 -3.49 -16.58
C GLY A 144 6.09 -4.93 -17.08
N ASP A 145 5.45 -5.79 -16.31
CA ASP A 145 5.18 -7.18 -16.66
C ASP A 145 3.76 -7.40 -17.18
N LYS A 146 3.25 -6.49 -18.00
CA LYS A 146 2.00 -6.75 -18.72
C LYS A 146 2.27 -7.35 -20.08
N GLU A 147 1.52 -8.42 -20.42
CA GLU A 147 1.44 -8.93 -21.77
C GLU A 147 1.18 -7.77 -22.75
N LYS A 148 1.92 -7.76 -23.85
CA LYS A 148 1.75 -6.78 -24.92
C LYS A 148 0.27 -6.77 -25.34
N GLY A 149 -0.44 -5.66 -25.11
CA GLY A 149 -1.82 -5.46 -25.57
C GLY A 149 -2.86 -5.19 -24.47
N LYS A 150 -2.57 -5.36 -23.18
CA LYS A 150 -3.44 -4.88 -22.09
C LYS A 150 -2.92 -3.54 -21.57
N GLY A 151 -3.68 -2.49 -21.81
CA GLY A 151 -3.38 -1.13 -21.37
C GLY A 151 -3.08 -1.08 -19.87
N GLY A 152 -2.03 -0.41 -19.49
CA GLY A 152 -1.64 -0.19 -18.10
C GLY A 152 -0.16 0.14 -18.03
N SER A 153 0.13 1.29 -17.46
CA SER A 153 1.47 1.80 -17.26
C SER A 153 2.26 0.92 -16.29
N VAL A 154 3.52 0.83 -16.46
CA VAL A 154 4.69 0.26 -15.77
C VAL A 154 4.58 0.11 -14.23
N GLY A 155 3.42 -0.31 -13.66
CA GLY A 155 3.23 -0.49 -12.21
C GLY A 155 3.20 0.83 -11.41
N ILE A 156 3.01 1.94 -12.09
CA ILE A 156 3.02 3.30 -11.51
C ILE A 156 1.65 3.67 -10.93
N GLY A 157 0.57 3.16 -11.52
CA GLY A 157 -0.80 3.55 -11.18
C GLY A 157 -1.14 3.44 -9.69
N ARG A 158 -0.63 2.42 -9.01
CA ARG A 158 -0.82 2.29 -7.54
C ARG A 158 -0.20 3.42 -6.74
N LEU A 159 0.80 4.13 -7.26
CA LEU A 159 1.42 5.26 -6.58
C LEU A 159 0.49 6.47 -6.51
N THR A 160 -0.54 6.53 -7.36
CA THR A 160 -1.57 7.57 -7.27
C THR A 160 -2.28 7.56 -5.93
N PHE A 161 -2.50 6.36 -5.35
CA PHE A 161 -3.07 6.24 -4.01
C PHE A 161 -2.16 6.85 -2.95
N ALA A 162 -0.84 6.63 -3.03
CA ALA A 162 0.10 7.25 -2.11
C ALA A 162 0.15 8.77 -2.29
N TYR A 163 0.26 9.25 -3.53
CA TYR A 163 0.34 10.67 -3.82
C TYR A 163 -0.96 11.44 -3.54
N SER A 164 -2.11 10.76 -3.48
CA SER A 164 -3.37 11.34 -3.03
C SER A 164 -3.45 11.54 -1.52
N SER A 165 -2.47 11.06 -0.76
CA SER A 165 -2.36 11.24 0.68
C SER A 165 -1.34 12.31 1.03
N ASN A 166 -1.68 13.20 1.96
CA ASN A 166 -0.79 14.25 2.44
C ASN A 166 0.52 13.72 3.03
N ILE A 167 0.52 12.50 3.56
CA ILE A 167 1.73 11.80 4.05
C ILE A 167 2.23 10.75 3.06
N GLN A 168 1.82 10.85 1.81
CA GLN A 168 2.21 9.95 0.70
C GLN A 168 2.14 8.46 1.07
N THR A 169 1.06 8.09 1.76
CA THR A 169 0.87 6.76 2.32
C THR A 169 -0.52 6.26 2.03
N PHE A 170 -0.63 5.02 1.63
CA PHE A 170 -1.92 4.33 1.55
C PHE A 170 -1.84 2.93 2.16
N PHE A 171 -3.00 2.43 2.55
CA PHE A 171 -3.18 1.05 2.99
C PHE A 171 -4.10 0.33 2.03
N SER A 172 -3.86 -0.96 1.84
CA SER A 172 -4.70 -1.84 1.05
C SER A 172 -5.23 -2.97 1.91
N TYR A 173 -6.53 -3.14 1.91
CA TYR A 173 -7.23 -4.30 2.47
C TYR A 173 -7.85 -5.08 1.32
N SER A 174 -7.53 -6.34 1.16
CA SER A 174 -8.05 -7.17 0.08
C SER A 174 -8.60 -8.50 0.57
N VAL A 175 -9.78 -8.84 0.05
CA VAL A 175 -10.42 -10.16 0.22
C VAL A 175 -10.52 -10.79 -1.16
N PRO A 176 -9.60 -11.72 -1.52
CA PRO A 176 -9.62 -12.36 -2.82
C PRO A 176 -10.86 -13.20 -3.03
N SER A 177 -11.45 -13.12 -4.21
CA SER A 177 -12.65 -13.90 -4.58
C SER A 177 -12.37 -15.40 -4.63
N ASP A 178 -11.15 -15.81 -4.98
CA ASP A 178 -10.71 -17.19 -4.95
C ASP A 178 -9.96 -17.49 -3.64
N LYS A 179 -10.72 -17.95 -2.64
CA LYS A 179 -10.18 -18.32 -1.32
C LYS A 179 -9.11 -19.42 -1.36
N LYS A 180 -9.00 -20.16 -2.45
CA LYS A 180 -7.97 -21.21 -2.63
C LYS A 180 -6.64 -20.64 -3.13
N LYS A 181 -6.67 -19.49 -3.82
CA LYS A 181 -5.49 -18.84 -4.42
C LYS A 181 -5.04 -17.59 -3.73
N GLY A 182 -5.84 -17.04 -2.84
CA GLY A 182 -5.52 -15.81 -2.14
C GLY A 182 -5.97 -15.83 -0.68
N LYS A 183 -5.29 -15.07 0.13
CA LYS A 183 -5.58 -14.87 1.56
C LYS A 183 -6.05 -13.43 1.76
N LYS A 184 -6.93 -13.21 2.71
CA LYS A 184 -7.20 -11.85 3.20
C LYS A 184 -5.90 -11.21 3.65
N ILE A 185 -5.64 -10.01 3.17
CA ILE A 185 -4.40 -9.30 3.45
C ILE A 185 -4.69 -7.85 3.81
N PHE A 186 -3.82 -7.31 4.65
CA PHE A 186 -3.71 -5.88 4.87
C PHE A 186 -2.24 -5.47 4.78
N CYS A 187 -1.98 -4.43 4.04
CA CYS A 187 -0.63 -3.91 3.85
C CYS A 187 -0.65 -2.40 3.64
N GLY A 188 0.49 -1.77 3.79
CA GLY A 188 0.65 -0.35 3.53
C GLY A 188 1.90 -0.06 2.71
N LEU A 189 1.85 1.03 1.96
CA LEU A 189 2.97 1.56 1.20
C LEU A 189 3.07 3.06 1.43
N SER A 190 4.29 3.53 1.70
CA SER A 190 4.62 4.94 1.81
C SER A 190 5.74 5.30 0.85
N VAL A 191 5.61 6.44 0.17
CA VAL A 191 6.60 6.99 -0.76
C VAL A 191 7.37 8.09 -0.05
N LEU A 192 8.60 7.81 0.36
CA LEU A 192 9.36 8.67 1.28
C LEU A 192 10.57 9.37 0.64
N GLY A 193 10.82 9.11 -0.64
CA GLY A 193 11.99 9.67 -1.31
C GLY A 193 13.31 9.00 -0.88
N LYS A 194 14.42 9.58 -1.34
CA LYS A 194 15.75 9.10 -0.99
C LYS A 194 16.15 9.61 0.38
N ASN A 195 16.66 8.71 1.20
CA ASN A 195 17.25 9.05 2.50
C ASN A 195 18.38 8.08 2.81
N GLU A 196 19.11 8.37 3.87
CA GLU A 196 20.16 7.50 4.41
C GLU A 196 19.80 7.07 5.83
N ASP A 197 20.26 5.89 6.20
CA ASP A 197 20.21 5.43 7.58
C ASP A 197 21.31 6.11 8.42
N LYS A 198 21.39 5.80 9.70
CA LYS A 198 22.40 6.34 10.62
C LYS A 198 23.85 5.93 10.28
N ASN A 199 24.04 4.93 9.41
CA ASN A 199 25.32 4.43 8.96
C ASN A 199 25.70 4.96 7.56
N GLY A 200 24.90 5.85 6.97
CA GLY A 200 25.11 6.38 5.63
C GLY A 200 24.69 5.43 4.49
N ASN A 201 23.96 4.36 4.80
CA ASN A 201 23.44 3.48 3.76
C ASN A 201 22.17 4.09 3.13
N SER A 202 22.07 4.03 1.80
CA SER A 202 20.88 4.45 1.10
C SER A 202 19.68 3.61 1.50
N LEU A 203 18.54 4.25 1.78
CA LEU A 203 17.27 3.60 2.06
C LEU A 203 16.40 3.48 0.81
N ASP A 204 15.64 2.39 0.69
CA ASP A 204 14.60 2.23 -0.33
C ASP A 204 13.65 3.46 -0.30
N PRO A 205 13.30 4.08 -1.43
CA PRO A 205 12.35 5.17 -1.45
C PRO A 205 10.95 4.78 -0.93
N PHE A 206 10.68 3.50 -0.77
CA PHE A 206 9.42 2.97 -0.28
C PHE A 206 9.56 2.35 1.11
N ALA A 207 8.64 2.68 2.01
CA ALA A 207 8.43 1.92 3.23
C ALA A 207 7.16 1.07 3.08
N ARG A 208 7.17 -0.11 3.70
CA ARG A 208 6.07 -1.07 3.67
C ARG A 208 5.58 -1.39 5.08
N PHE A 209 4.26 -1.50 5.23
CA PHE A 209 3.62 -1.91 6.49
C PHE A 209 3.22 -3.38 6.43
N GLY A 210 3.65 -4.17 7.39
CA GLY A 210 3.38 -5.60 7.46
C GLY A 210 4.01 -6.29 8.66
N VAL A 211 4.33 -7.56 8.53
CA VAL A 211 4.93 -8.39 9.58
C VAL A 211 6.15 -9.14 9.06
N MET A 212 7.14 -9.39 9.92
CA MET A 212 8.23 -10.30 9.60
C MET A 212 7.77 -11.75 9.82
N LYS A 213 7.87 -12.58 8.79
CA LYS A 213 7.52 -13.99 8.85
C LYS A 213 8.63 -14.80 8.16
N ASN A 214 9.25 -15.74 8.90
CA ASN A 214 10.32 -16.59 8.37
C ASN A 214 11.44 -15.81 7.63
N ASN A 215 11.89 -14.70 8.21
CA ASN A 215 12.88 -13.78 7.64
C ASN A 215 12.43 -13.05 6.36
N PHE A 216 11.14 -13.05 6.04
CA PHE A 216 10.56 -12.29 4.94
C PHE A 216 9.55 -11.29 5.47
N PHE A 217 9.53 -10.11 4.86
CA PHE A 217 8.51 -9.12 5.16
C PHE A 217 7.22 -9.42 4.36
N SER A 218 6.13 -9.62 5.08
CA SER A 218 4.86 -10.13 4.56
C SER A 218 3.70 -9.23 4.98
N PRO A 219 2.56 -9.24 4.28
CA PRO A 219 1.37 -8.51 4.70
C PRO A 219 0.81 -9.08 6.02
N VAL A 220 -0.06 -8.31 6.65
CA VAL A 220 -0.85 -8.78 7.80
C VAL A 220 -1.92 -9.74 7.29
N MET A 221 -1.96 -10.95 7.84
CA MET A 221 -2.91 -12.03 7.47
C MET A 221 -3.57 -12.67 8.70
N ASP A 222 -3.31 -12.16 9.90
CA ASP A 222 -3.95 -12.62 11.14
C ASP A 222 -5.40 -12.11 11.18
N ASP A 223 -6.37 -13.02 11.25
CA ASP A 223 -7.80 -12.69 11.16
C ASP A 223 -8.26 -11.75 12.29
N ASP A 224 -7.76 -11.92 13.52
CA ASP A 224 -8.13 -11.05 14.64
C ASP A 224 -7.64 -9.63 14.40
N LYS A 225 -6.40 -9.50 13.90
CA LYS A 225 -5.82 -8.22 13.54
C LYS A 225 -6.53 -7.58 12.35
N LEU A 226 -6.87 -8.36 11.35
CA LEU A 226 -7.65 -7.90 10.21
C LEU A 226 -9.04 -7.40 10.62
N LYS A 227 -9.73 -8.08 11.55
CA LYS A 227 -11.01 -7.62 12.12
C LYS A 227 -10.86 -6.30 12.88
N GLU A 228 -9.79 -6.16 13.68
CA GLU A 228 -9.50 -4.91 14.39
C GLU A 228 -9.31 -3.76 13.41
N ILE A 229 -8.52 -3.98 12.36
CA ILE A 229 -8.23 -2.99 11.30
C ILE A 229 -9.50 -2.64 10.52
N HIS A 230 -10.26 -3.64 10.10
CA HIS A 230 -11.50 -3.46 9.35
C HIS A 230 -12.49 -2.53 10.08
N ARG A 231 -12.73 -2.80 11.38
CA ARG A 231 -13.62 -1.98 12.22
C ARG A 231 -13.04 -0.58 12.43
N GLY A 232 -11.73 -0.48 12.73
CA GLY A 232 -11.08 0.79 13.04
C GLY A 232 -11.02 1.74 11.85
N LEU A 233 -10.85 1.22 10.64
CA LEU A 233 -10.90 1.98 9.40
C LEU A 233 -12.32 2.27 8.92
N LYS A 234 -13.36 1.71 9.58
CA LYS A 234 -14.76 1.88 9.21
C LYS A 234 -15.05 1.42 7.78
N LEU A 235 -14.42 0.33 7.34
CA LEU A 235 -14.69 -0.25 6.03
C LEU A 235 -16.15 -0.64 5.93
N THR A 236 -16.77 -0.38 4.77
CA THR A 236 -18.23 -0.57 4.60
C THR A 236 -18.58 -1.92 4.03
N ARG A 237 -17.62 -2.65 3.45
CA ARG A 237 -17.81 -4.04 3.03
C ARG A 237 -17.92 -4.98 4.21
N GLU A 238 -18.58 -6.11 4.02
CA GLU A 238 -18.55 -7.17 5.02
C GLU A 238 -17.13 -7.73 5.21
N PHE A 239 -16.81 -8.25 6.39
CA PHE A 239 -15.44 -8.72 6.67
C PHE A 239 -15.01 -9.87 5.77
N ASP A 240 -15.94 -10.70 5.32
CA ASP A 240 -15.71 -11.89 4.49
C ASP A 240 -16.12 -11.72 3.02
N GLU A 241 -16.46 -10.51 2.60
CA GLU A 241 -16.79 -10.15 1.21
C GLU A 241 -15.56 -9.78 0.38
#